data_6acca6f776ccc2c89e6fdcece9b911d5
#
_entry.id   6acca6f776ccc2c89e6fdcece9b911d5
#
_cell.length_a   1.000
_cell.length_b   1.000
_cell.length_c   1.000
_cell.angle_alpha   90.00
_cell.angle_beta   90.00
_cell.angle_gamma   90.00
#
_symmetry.space_group_name_H-M   'P 1'
#
loop_
_entity.id
_entity.type
_entity.pdbx_description
1 polymer ?
#
loop_
_entity_poly.entity_id
_entity_poly.type
_entity_poly.pdbx_seq_one_letter_code
_entity_poly.pdbx_strand_id
1 'polypeptide(L)'
;MSNGSDKAGWLTSVTLGPEYDEELEHTLSCWVSGVSGLPDDKVRSRWTSVQSPPLPVDDDGCDFGIMAFISDVTPAFENQTEESTELWRHEEIECLVSFYGPNCQRYGTCFRDGLAVSQNNDELGRFGLSVDKSSQLTALPELINNQWVRRYDMTITLRRKVVREYGVKSLVEAPVKFFGD
;
A
#
# COMPACT_ATOMS: atom_id res chain seq x y z
N MET A 1 -26.36 6.16 -2.64
CA MET A 1 -26.54 7.29 -3.57
C MET A 1 -25.63 8.41 -3.08
N SER A 2 -24.68 8.86 -3.91
CA SER A 2 -23.84 10.01 -3.59
C SER A 2 -24.69 11.28 -3.60
N ASN A 3 -24.52 12.12 -2.57
CA ASN A 3 -25.16 13.42 -2.51
C ASN A 3 -24.33 14.43 -3.31
N GLY A 4 -24.98 15.27 -4.14
CA GLY A 4 -24.27 16.37 -4.82
C GLY A 4 -24.19 17.60 -3.93
N SER A 5 -23.24 18.51 -4.20
CA SER A 5 -23.01 19.73 -3.42
C SER A 5 -24.15 20.78 -3.53
N ASP A 6 -25.15 20.53 -4.37
CA ASP A 6 -26.37 21.30 -4.49
C ASP A 6 -27.41 21.01 -3.40
N LYS A 7 -27.15 20.01 -2.56
CA LYS A 7 -28.03 19.61 -1.45
C LYS A 7 -27.27 19.64 -0.13
N ALA A 8 -27.97 19.97 0.95
CA ALA A 8 -27.43 19.88 2.29
C ALA A 8 -27.14 18.41 2.64
N GLY A 9 -26.05 18.17 3.36
CA GLY A 9 -25.64 16.85 3.83
C GLY A 9 -24.19 16.54 3.55
N TRP A 10 -23.77 15.33 3.94
CA TRP A 10 -22.40 14.85 3.77
C TRP A 10 -22.16 14.34 2.34
N LEU A 11 -20.99 14.67 1.78
CA LEU A 11 -20.57 14.13 0.50
C LEU A 11 -19.72 12.88 0.72
N THR A 12 -20.07 11.82 0.02
CA THR A 12 -19.28 10.58 -0.03
C THR A 12 -18.64 10.44 -1.41
N SER A 13 -17.44 9.91 -1.47
CA SER A 13 -16.77 9.62 -2.74
C SER A 13 -17.64 8.70 -3.61
N VAL A 14 -17.70 9.01 -4.90
CA VAL A 14 -18.37 8.18 -5.91
C VAL A 14 -17.52 6.97 -6.28
N THR A 15 -16.19 7.13 -6.20
CA THR A 15 -15.22 6.07 -6.50
C THR A 15 -14.73 5.41 -5.21
N LEU A 16 -14.47 4.10 -5.25
CA LEU A 16 -13.95 3.35 -4.11
C LEU A 16 -12.47 3.65 -3.81
N GLY A 17 -11.75 4.17 -4.80
CA GLY A 17 -10.31 4.42 -4.70
C GLY A 17 -9.47 3.17 -5.03
N PRO A 18 -8.19 3.12 -4.62
CA PRO A 18 -7.31 1.96 -4.81
C PRO A 18 -7.70 0.80 -3.89
N GLU A 19 -6.96 -0.30 -3.97
CA GLU A 19 -7.11 -1.45 -3.07
C GLU A 19 -6.81 -1.07 -1.61
N TYR A 20 -7.59 -1.62 -0.69
CA TYR A 20 -7.45 -1.46 0.75
C TYR A 20 -7.59 -2.80 1.46
N ASP A 21 -7.24 -2.84 2.73
CA ASP A 21 -7.46 -3.96 3.63
C ASP A 21 -6.96 -5.30 3.03
N GLU A 22 -7.80 -6.32 2.97
CA GLU A 22 -7.45 -7.66 2.51
C GLU A 22 -6.99 -7.70 1.04
N GLU A 23 -7.53 -6.86 0.16
CA GLU A 23 -7.12 -6.78 -1.25
C GLU A 23 -5.69 -6.27 -1.37
N LEU A 24 -5.35 -5.20 -0.64
CA LEU A 24 -3.99 -4.66 -0.59
C LEU A 24 -3.02 -5.66 0.03
N GLU A 25 -3.40 -6.32 1.12
CA GLU A 25 -2.58 -7.35 1.76
C GLU A 25 -2.32 -8.53 0.82
N HIS A 26 -3.32 -8.95 0.06
CA HIS A 26 -3.14 -10.00 -0.95
C HIS A 26 -2.15 -9.58 -2.04
N THR A 27 -2.27 -8.37 -2.57
CA THR A 27 -1.33 -7.82 -3.55
C THR A 27 0.10 -7.78 -3.01
N LEU A 28 0.28 -7.33 -1.76
CA LEU A 28 1.59 -7.31 -1.12
C LEU A 28 2.14 -8.72 -0.85
N SER A 29 1.29 -9.69 -0.50
CA SER A 29 1.68 -11.09 -0.34
C SER A 29 2.24 -11.67 -1.64
N CYS A 30 1.53 -11.51 -2.75
CA CYS A 30 1.97 -11.95 -4.06
C CYS A 30 3.28 -11.27 -4.49
N TRP A 31 3.42 -9.97 -4.21
CA TRP A 31 4.63 -9.23 -4.51
C TRP A 31 5.83 -9.73 -3.70
N VAL A 32 5.70 -9.91 -2.38
CA VAL A 32 6.77 -10.42 -1.53
C VAL A 32 7.18 -11.83 -1.95
N SER A 33 6.22 -12.72 -2.22
CA SER A 33 6.45 -14.07 -2.71
C SER A 33 7.21 -14.05 -4.05
N GLY A 34 6.69 -13.34 -5.04
CA GLY A 34 7.26 -13.28 -6.38
C GLY A 34 8.69 -12.71 -6.40
N VAL A 35 8.97 -11.69 -5.58
CA VAL A 35 10.29 -11.03 -5.55
C VAL A 35 11.30 -11.81 -4.69
N SER A 36 10.87 -12.38 -3.56
CA SER A 36 11.77 -13.15 -2.67
C SER A 36 12.06 -14.57 -3.18
N GLY A 37 11.13 -15.13 -3.97
CA GLY A 37 11.15 -16.53 -4.40
C GLY A 37 10.66 -17.51 -3.33
N LEU A 38 10.02 -17.02 -2.26
CA LEU A 38 9.30 -17.87 -1.32
C LEU A 38 7.99 -18.37 -1.96
N PRO A 39 7.54 -19.59 -1.65
CA PRO A 39 6.19 -20.05 -2.02
C PRO A 39 5.10 -19.15 -1.41
N ASP A 40 3.96 -19.01 -2.09
CA ASP A 40 2.86 -18.15 -1.65
C ASP A 40 2.31 -18.51 -0.27
N ASP A 41 2.24 -19.81 0.04
CA ASP A 41 1.80 -20.33 1.34
C ASP A 41 2.77 -20.05 2.50
N LYS A 42 3.98 -19.57 2.20
CA LYS A 42 5.01 -19.18 3.16
C LYS A 42 5.11 -17.68 3.37
N VAL A 43 4.31 -16.89 2.66
CA VAL A 43 4.22 -15.43 2.84
C VAL A 43 2.87 -15.08 3.46
N ARG A 44 2.89 -14.44 4.63
CA ARG A 44 1.68 -14.22 5.42
C ARG A 44 1.55 -12.77 5.85
N SER A 45 0.33 -12.26 5.78
CA SER A 45 -0.03 -10.98 6.39
C SER A 45 -0.14 -11.13 7.91
N ARG A 46 0.40 -10.13 8.63
CA ARG A 46 0.25 -10.01 10.08
C ARG A 46 -1.10 -9.37 10.41
N TRP A 47 -1.51 -9.56 11.67
CA TRP A 47 -2.70 -8.91 12.25
C TRP A 47 -4.01 -9.19 11.52
N THR A 48 -4.09 -10.36 10.90
CA THR A 48 -5.33 -10.84 10.31
C THR A 48 -6.32 -11.31 11.39
N SER A 49 -7.61 -11.24 11.09
CA SER A 49 -8.69 -11.68 12.00
C SER A 49 -8.59 -13.17 12.35
N VAL A 50 -8.07 -13.98 11.44
CA VAL A 50 -7.76 -15.39 11.65
C VAL A 50 -6.26 -15.56 11.62
N GLN A 51 -5.66 -15.70 12.81
CA GLN A 51 -4.22 -15.87 12.93
C GLN A 51 -3.82 -17.27 12.51
N SER A 52 -3.01 -17.35 11.46
CA SER A 52 -2.38 -18.61 11.04
C SER A 52 -1.42 -19.10 12.13
N PRO A 53 -1.31 -20.42 12.38
CA PRO A 53 -0.34 -20.93 13.33
C PRO A 53 1.08 -20.48 12.92
N PRO A 54 1.99 -20.26 13.90
CA PRO A 54 3.37 -19.92 13.59
C PRO A 54 3.99 -20.97 12.68
N LEU A 55 4.87 -20.53 11.78
CA LEU A 55 5.64 -21.45 10.96
C LEU A 55 6.52 -22.33 11.85
N PRO A 56 6.72 -23.61 11.50
CA PRO A 56 7.72 -24.45 12.16
C PRO A 56 9.08 -23.76 12.16
N VAL A 57 9.85 -23.95 13.23
CA VAL A 57 11.16 -23.29 13.42
C VAL A 57 12.16 -23.58 12.29
N ASP A 58 12.02 -24.75 11.67
CA ASP A 58 12.87 -25.22 10.58
C ASP A 58 12.33 -24.86 9.18
N ASP A 59 11.20 -24.18 9.11
CA ASP A 59 10.60 -23.73 7.85
C ASP A 59 10.98 -22.29 7.54
N ASP A 60 11.32 -22.04 6.26
CA ASP A 60 11.51 -20.71 5.75
C ASP A 60 10.15 -20.03 5.47
N GLY A 61 10.05 -18.76 5.80
CA GLY A 61 8.85 -17.99 5.54
C GLY A 61 9.03 -16.50 5.75
N CYS A 62 7.99 -15.77 5.46
CA CYS A 62 7.94 -14.33 5.60
C CYS A 62 6.60 -13.89 6.17
N ASP A 63 6.65 -13.09 7.22
CA ASP A 63 5.50 -12.35 7.71
C ASP A 63 5.68 -10.87 7.38
N PHE A 64 4.67 -10.25 6.79
CA PHE A 64 4.68 -8.83 6.53
C PHE A 64 3.49 -8.13 7.19
N GLY A 65 3.56 -6.82 7.36
CA GLY A 65 2.45 -6.05 7.89
C GLY A 65 2.60 -4.56 7.60
N ILE A 66 1.48 -3.93 7.32
CA ILE A 66 1.41 -2.49 7.10
C ILE A 66 1.46 -1.80 8.47
N MET A 67 2.48 -0.97 8.68
CA MET A 67 2.73 -0.27 9.93
C MET A 67 2.04 1.09 9.99
N ALA A 68 2.02 1.80 8.86
CA ALA A 68 1.48 3.15 8.77
C ALA A 68 1.06 3.52 7.35
N PHE A 69 0.06 4.39 7.27
CA PHE A 69 -0.27 5.16 6.08
C PHE A 69 0.05 6.64 6.39
N ILE A 70 0.94 7.21 5.60
CA ILE A 70 1.34 8.61 5.72
C ILE A 70 0.89 9.31 4.44
N SER A 71 -0.02 10.27 4.57
CA SER A 71 -0.58 10.94 3.41
C SER A 71 -0.34 12.44 3.46
N ASP A 72 -0.37 13.07 2.29
CA ASP A 72 -0.30 14.51 2.17
C ASP A 72 -1.37 15.19 3.04
N VAL A 73 -0.97 16.21 3.77
CA VAL A 73 -1.88 16.96 4.66
C VAL A 73 -2.97 17.66 3.84
N THR A 74 -2.59 18.22 2.69
CA THR A 74 -3.51 18.95 1.81
C THR A 74 -3.63 18.22 0.47
N PRO A 75 -4.78 17.61 0.17
CA PRO A 75 -5.01 16.99 -1.13
C PRO A 75 -5.17 18.08 -2.21
N ALA A 76 -4.85 17.73 -3.45
CA ALA A 76 -5.16 18.55 -4.62
C ALA A 76 -6.58 18.25 -5.11
N PHE A 77 -7.25 19.26 -5.63
CA PHE A 77 -8.50 19.11 -6.36
C PHE A 77 -8.22 19.35 -7.84
N GLU A 78 -8.47 18.35 -8.65
CA GLU A 78 -8.14 18.31 -10.06
C GLU A 78 -9.36 17.88 -10.89
N ASN A 79 -9.24 17.99 -12.21
CA ASN A 79 -10.26 17.54 -13.16
C ASN A 79 -11.67 18.02 -12.81
N GLN A 80 -11.79 19.31 -12.46
CA GLN A 80 -13.07 19.92 -12.14
C GLN A 80 -13.97 19.95 -13.37
N THR A 81 -15.19 19.46 -13.19
CA THR A 81 -16.29 19.54 -14.17
C THR A 81 -17.44 20.35 -13.58
N GLU A 82 -18.53 20.51 -14.33
CA GLU A 82 -19.74 21.16 -13.81
C GLU A 82 -20.38 20.36 -12.67
N GLU A 83 -20.18 19.04 -12.61
CA GLU A 83 -20.89 18.16 -11.67
C GLU A 83 -19.99 17.43 -10.67
N SER A 84 -18.68 17.33 -10.93
CA SER A 84 -17.75 16.61 -10.08
C SER A 84 -16.35 17.21 -10.04
N THR A 85 -15.58 16.80 -9.06
CA THR A 85 -14.15 17.08 -8.94
C THR A 85 -13.43 15.86 -8.39
N GLU A 86 -12.19 15.66 -8.82
CA GLU A 86 -11.32 14.65 -8.27
C GLU A 86 -10.48 15.21 -7.13
N LEU A 87 -10.45 14.53 -6.02
CA LEU A 87 -9.50 14.73 -4.91
C LEU A 87 -8.33 13.79 -5.12
N TRP A 88 -7.14 14.36 -5.28
CA TRP A 88 -5.89 13.62 -5.44
C TRP A 88 -5.07 13.72 -4.16
N ARG A 89 -4.60 12.57 -3.67
CA ARG A 89 -3.75 12.48 -2.49
C ARG A 89 -2.64 11.49 -2.75
N HIS A 90 -1.41 11.84 -2.39
CA HIS A 90 -0.31 10.90 -2.36
C HIS A 90 -0.20 10.28 -0.98
N GLU A 91 0.02 8.99 -0.94
CA GLU A 91 0.20 8.22 0.29
C GLU A 91 1.50 7.42 0.24
N GLU A 92 2.18 7.39 1.38
CA GLU A 92 3.25 6.46 1.67
C GLU A 92 2.70 5.34 2.57
N ILE A 93 3.04 4.10 2.24
CA ILE A 93 2.65 2.91 3.01
C ILE A 93 3.93 2.32 3.58
N GLU A 94 4.09 2.36 4.90
CA GLU A 94 5.20 1.70 5.57
C GLU A 94 4.86 0.25 5.84
N CYS A 95 5.64 -0.67 5.31
CA CYS A 95 5.47 -2.10 5.44
C CYS A 95 6.71 -2.72 6.09
N LEU A 96 6.51 -3.45 7.19
CA LEU A 96 7.54 -4.29 7.80
C LEU A 96 7.49 -5.67 7.17
N VAL A 97 8.62 -6.17 6.71
CA VAL A 97 8.79 -7.51 6.13
C VAL A 97 9.82 -8.26 6.96
N SER A 98 9.45 -9.42 7.47
CA SER A 98 10.30 -10.25 8.34
C SER A 98 10.46 -11.63 7.76
N PHE A 99 11.68 -12.02 7.46
CA PHE A 99 12.04 -13.35 6.95
C PHE A 99 12.50 -14.22 8.10
N TYR A 100 11.95 -15.43 8.20
CA TYR A 100 12.23 -16.43 9.23
C TYR A 100 12.79 -17.72 8.64
N GLY A 101 13.48 -18.49 9.46
CA GLY A 101 13.92 -19.84 9.14
C GLY A 101 15.41 -19.96 8.82
N PRO A 102 15.87 -21.18 8.49
CA PRO A 102 17.29 -21.45 8.28
C PRO A 102 17.91 -20.68 7.09
N ASN A 103 17.12 -20.37 6.04
CA ASN A 103 17.56 -19.65 4.84
C ASN A 103 17.02 -18.21 4.77
N CYS A 104 16.51 -17.67 5.86
CA CYS A 104 15.87 -16.33 5.89
C CYS A 104 16.77 -15.20 5.36
N GLN A 105 18.09 -15.26 5.62
CA GLN A 105 19.03 -14.28 5.08
C GLN A 105 19.07 -14.31 3.55
N ARG A 106 19.05 -15.50 2.96
CA ARG A 106 19.04 -15.67 1.49
C ARG A 106 17.78 -15.04 0.89
N TYR A 107 16.61 -15.39 1.40
CA TYR A 107 15.33 -14.86 0.90
C TYR A 107 15.21 -13.35 1.11
N GLY A 108 15.60 -12.84 2.27
CA GLY A 108 15.62 -11.40 2.55
C GLY A 108 16.59 -10.65 1.62
N THR A 109 17.75 -11.23 1.31
CA THR A 109 18.70 -10.64 0.36
C THR A 109 18.16 -10.66 -1.06
N CYS A 110 17.58 -11.79 -1.51
CA CYS A 110 16.95 -11.88 -2.82
C CYS A 110 15.81 -10.85 -2.97
N PHE A 111 15.00 -10.70 -1.94
CA PHE A 111 13.94 -9.70 -1.92
C PHE A 111 14.50 -8.27 -2.03
N ARG A 112 15.46 -7.91 -1.18
CA ARG A 112 16.11 -6.60 -1.22
C ARG A 112 16.70 -6.29 -2.61
N ASP A 113 17.41 -7.24 -3.19
CA ASP A 113 18.04 -7.05 -4.49
C ASP A 113 16.98 -7.00 -5.61
N GLY A 114 15.91 -7.77 -5.48
CA GLY A 114 14.77 -7.76 -6.39
C GLY A 114 13.99 -6.43 -6.41
N LEU A 115 14.04 -5.63 -5.33
CA LEU A 115 13.45 -4.28 -5.32
C LEU A 115 14.12 -3.33 -6.32
N ALA A 116 15.36 -3.57 -6.69
CA ALA A 116 16.09 -2.77 -7.66
C ALA A 116 15.82 -3.19 -9.12
N VAL A 117 15.10 -4.28 -9.33
CA VAL A 117 14.79 -4.80 -10.69
C VAL A 117 13.61 -4.05 -11.27
N SER A 118 13.79 -3.36 -12.40
CA SER A 118 12.76 -2.52 -13.03
C SER A 118 11.47 -3.29 -13.32
N GLN A 119 11.57 -4.51 -13.83
CA GLN A 119 10.39 -5.33 -14.13
C GLN A 119 9.53 -5.61 -12.90
N ASN A 120 10.14 -5.83 -11.72
CA ASN A 120 9.40 -6.05 -10.49
C ASN A 120 8.63 -4.79 -10.04
N ASN A 121 9.23 -3.60 -10.27
CA ASN A 121 8.57 -2.33 -10.01
C ASN A 121 7.46 -2.04 -11.03
N ASP A 122 7.65 -2.40 -12.29
CA ASP A 122 6.63 -2.26 -13.33
C ASP A 122 5.41 -3.14 -13.05
N GLU A 123 5.62 -4.37 -12.57
CA GLU A 123 4.52 -5.26 -12.15
C GLU A 123 3.76 -4.69 -10.94
N LEU A 124 4.47 -4.17 -9.94
CA LEU A 124 3.86 -3.51 -8.78
C LEU A 124 3.11 -2.25 -9.21
N GLY A 125 3.62 -1.54 -10.22
CA GLY A 125 3.00 -0.35 -10.83
C GLY A 125 1.61 -0.59 -11.41
N ARG A 126 1.28 -1.83 -11.81
CA ARG A 126 -0.06 -2.21 -12.29
C ARG A 126 -1.13 -2.09 -11.22
N PHE A 127 -0.74 -2.19 -9.95
CA PHE A 127 -1.59 -1.98 -8.79
C PHE A 127 -1.55 -0.54 -8.25
N GLY A 128 -0.92 0.37 -9.02
CA GLY A 128 -0.76 1.77 -8.62
C GLY A 128 0.24 1.99 -7.49
N LEU A 129 1.07 1.01 -7.18
CA LEU A 129 2.09 1.04 -6.15
C LEU A 129 3.49 1.20 -6.76
N SER A 130 4.39 1.86 -6.05
CA SER A 130 5.81 1.93 -6.39
C SER A 130 6.66 1.88 -5.14
N VAL A 131 7.85 1.30 -5.23
CA VAL A 131 8.83 1.33 -4.14
C VAL A 131 9.47 2.71 -4.08
N ASP A 132 9.38 3.38 -2.93
CA ASP A 132 10.05 4.66 -2.68
C ASP A 132 11.43 4.45 -2.03
N LYS A 133 11.45 3.73 -0.92
CA LYS A 133 12.69 3.44 -0.17
C LYS A 133 12.58 2.12 0.59
N SER A 134 13.73 1.58 0.95
CA SER A 134 13.83 0.41 1.82
C SER A 134 14.93 0.61 2.85
N SER A 135 14.75 0.05 4.04
CA SER A 135 15.77 0.02 5.08
C SER A 135 16.84 -1.03 4.79
N GLN A 136 17.87 -1.06 5.63
CA GLN A 136 18.80 -2.18 5.65
C GLN A 136 18.11 -3.45 6.13
N LEU A 137 18.56 -4.61 5.63
CA LEU A 137 18.18 -5.91 6.14
C LEU A 137 18.88 -6.15 7.48
N THR A 138 18.14 -6.20 8.58
CA THR A 138 18.65 -6.23 9.94
C THR A 138 18.38 -7.59 10.59
N ALA A 139 19.41 -8.21 11.16
CA ALA A 139 19.26 -9.46 11.91
C ALA A 139 18.61 -9.20 13.26
N LEU A 140 17.48 -9.83 13.52
CA LEU A 140 16.72 -9.76 14.78
C LEU A 140 16.32 -11.17 15.24
N PRO A 141 17.29 -12.02 15.66
CA PRO A 141 16.97 -13.37 16.08
C PRO A 141 15.99 -13.37 17.24
N GLU A 142 15.05 -14.29 17.22
CA GLU A 142 13.96 -14.40 18.19
C GLU A 142 14.03 -15.73 18.93
N LEU A 143 13.76 -15.70 20.26
CA LEU A 143 13.71 -16.90 21.07
C LEU A 143 12.27 -17.41 21.12
N ILE A 144 11.99 -18.48 20.38
CA ILE A 144 10.68 -19.12 20.32
C ILE A 144 10.78 -20.52 20.92
N ASN A 145 9.95 -20.85 21.92
CA ASN A 145 9.96 -22.16 22.60
C ASN A 145 11.36 -22.62 23.03
N ASN A 146 12.14 -21.71 23.60
CA ASN A 146 13.51 -21.98 24.06
C ASN A 146 14.52 -22.32 22.94
N GLN A 147 14.21 -22.02 21.68
CA GLN A 147 15.07 -22.18 20.52
C GLN A 147 15.26 -20.82 19.80
N TRP A 148 16.51 -20.52 19.42
CA TRP A 148 16.81 -19.35 18.63
C TRP A 148 16.38 -19.56 17.18
N VAL A 149 15.43 -18.72 16.73
CA VAL A 149 14.98 -18.66 15.34
C VAL A 149 15.68 -17.50 14.67
N ARG A 150 16.29 -17.75 13.52
CA ARG A 150 16.86 -16.69 12.69
C ARG A 150 15.73 -15.85 12.11
N ARG A 151 15.91 -14.54 12.20
CA ARG A 151 14.97 -13.57 11.66
C ARG A 151 15.75 -12.39 11.08
N TYR A 152 15.32 -11.92 9.91
CA TYR A 152 15.81 -10.70 9.30
C TYR A 152 14.62 -9.80 8.96
N ASP A 153 14.69 -8.55 9.39
CA ASP A 153 13.66 -7.55 9.17
C ASP A 153 14.13 -6.47 8.20
N MET A 154 13.19 -5.98 7.42
CA MET A 154 13.34 -4.83 6.54
C MET A 154 12.05 -4.03 6.53
N THR A 155 12.16 -2.70 6.58
CA THR A 155 11.03 -1.79 6.37
C THR A 155 11.08 -1.26 4.94
N ILE A 156 9.95 -1.28 4.26
CA ILE A 156 9.79 -0.77 2.91
C ILE A 156 8.73 0.31 2.94
N THR A 157 9.00 1.41 2.25
CA THR A 157 8.03 2.46 2.00
C THR A 157 7.58 2.36 0.55
N LEU A 158 6.31 2.10 0.38
CA LEU A 158 5.64 2.14 -0.91
C LEU A 158 4.93 3.47 -1.08
N ARG A 159 4.77 3.90 -2.32
CA ARG A 159 4.00 5.10 -2.69
C ARG A 159 2.83 4.73 -3.58
N ARG A 160 1.71 5.44 -3.39
CA ARG A 160 0.58 5.42 -4.31
C ARG A 160 -0.10 6.77 -4.42
N LYS A 161 -0.81 6.97 -5.53
CA LYS A 161 -1.73 8.08 -5.71
C LYS A 161 -3.15 7.58 -5.47
N VAL A 162 -3.85 8.24 -4.58
CA VAL A 162 -5.28 8.01 -4.33
C VAL A 162 -6.08 9.06 -5.06
N VAL A 163 -7.03 8.61 -5.88
CA VAL A 163 -7.97 9.48 -6.58
C VAL A 163 -9.38 9.16 -6.12
N ARG A 164 -10.12 10.18 -5.68
CA ARG A 164 -11.51 10.05 -5.26
C ARG A 164 -12.35 11.10 -5.95
N GLU A 165 -13.43 10.70 -6.57
CA GLU A 165 -14.37 11.61 -7.20
C GLU A 165 -15.49 11.98 -6.22
N TYR A 166 -15.79 13.26 -6.16
CA TYR A 166 -16.88 13.82 -5.37
C TYR A 166 -17.83 14.63 -6.25
N GLY A 167 -19.13 14.53 -6.01
CA GLY A 167 -20.17 15.30 -6.70
C GLY A 167 -20.20 16.76 -6.24
N VAL A 168 -19.10 17.48 -6.48
CA VAL A 168 -18.97 18.90 -6.17
C VAL A 168 -19.25 19.71 -7.43
N LYS A 169 -20.32 20.46 -7.45
CA LYS A 169 -20.63 21.38 -8.57
C LYS A 169 -19.72 22.59 -8.51
N SER A 170 -19.04 22.86 -9.61
CA SER A 170 -18.15 24.01 -9.77
C SER A 170 -18.71 24.98 -10.77
N LEU A 171 -18.54 26.27 -10.51
CA LEU A 171 -18.83 27.31 -11.52
C LEU A 171 -17.65 27.34 -12.51
N VAL A 172 -17.80 26.67 -13.64
CA VAL A 172 -16.75 26.58 -14.68
C VAL A 172 -16.65 27.88 -15.47
N GLU A 173 -17.78 28.59 -15.64
CA GLU A 173 -17.84 29.93 -16.29
C GLU A 173 -18.79 30.85 -15.55
N ALA A 174 -18.35 32.06 -15.29
CA ALA A 174 -19.21 33.17 -14.86
C ALA A 174 -19.46 34.11 -16.04
N PRO A 175 -20.65 34.10 -16.65
CA PRO A 175 -20.96 35.06 -17.74
C PRO A 175 -21.00 36.48 -17.15
N VAL A 176 -19.98 37.27 -17.44
CA VAL A 176 -19.95 38.70 -17.07
C VAL A 176 -20.74 39.46 -18.11
N LYS A 177 -21.92 39.99 -17.75
CA LYS A 177 -22.65 40.96 -18.57
C LYS A 177 -22.23 42.35 -18.13
N PHE A 178 -21.53 43.07 -19.00
CA PHE A 178 -21.31 44.51 -18.84
C PHE A 178 -22.57 45.21 -19.27
N PHE A 179 -23.26 45.87 -18.38
CA PHE A 179 -24.28 46.85 -18.70
C PHE A 179 -23.55 48.18 -18.91
N GLY A 180 -23.32 48.56 -20.17
CA GLY A 180 -22.88 49.90 -20.50
C GLY A 180 -24.09 50.82 -20.51
N ASP A 181 -23.95 51.98 -19.90
CA ASP A 181 -24.91 53.11 -20.00
C ASP A 181 -24.91 53.69 -21.41
#